data_d7c6a8f3a404f5aa8d8e2af55ce8cc23
#
_entry.id   d7c6a8f3a404f5aa8d8e2af55ce8cc23
#
_cell.length_a   1.000
_cell.length_b   1.000
_cell.length_c   1.000
_cell.angle_alpha   90.00
_cell.angle_beta   90.00
_cell.angle_gamma   90.00
#
_symmetry.space_group_name_H-M   'P 1'
#
loop_
_entity.id
_entity.type
_entity.pdbx_description
1 polymer ?
#
loop_
_entity_poly.entity_id
_entity_poly.type
_entity_poly.pdbx_seq_one_letter_code
_entity_poly.pdbx_strand_id
1 'polypeptide(L)'
;MNNKIQAIRGMNDLLPKDSSLWLSVERIISNLFISYGFKNIRTPIVEKTDTFCRAIGEATDIVEKEMYSWKESNGESLSLRPEGTAGCVRAMIEHNLPREGIQKVFYQGAMFRHERPQKGRYRQFHQVGVEVFGADNAKIDAELMAMTHALWQSLGLKNLTLQINTLGSSEARANYKSVLVDYFTKNKDQLDEDSLRRLSTNPLRILDSKNKDMQGLINRAPKLMNYLDDESSQHFDEFKNYLEYLNIPYQINTRLVRGLDYYNRTVFEWTTNDLGAQGTICAGGRYDGLVEKMGGKPTPAVGFAIGLERLVLLLEEQKISLSGSPLSIYLMALGDKAQLKSMQIAHDLRAS
;
A
#
# COMPACT_ATOMS: atom_id res chain seq x y z
N MET A 1 -25.87 -26.45 23.39
CA MET A 1 -25.58 -25.69 22.16
C MET A 1 -24.17 -26.04 21.74
N ASN A 2 -23.99 -26.62 20.56
CA ASN A 2 -22.65 -26.94 20.05
C ASN A 2 -21.93 -25.62 19.69
N ASN A 3 -21.11 -25.10 20.59
CA ASN A 3 -20.31 -23.90 20.34
C ASN A 3 -19.17 -24.30 19.38
N LYS A 4 -19.43 -24.27 18.08
CA LYS A 4 -18.36 -24.45 17.08
C LYS A 4 -17.37 -23.30 17.24
N ILE A 5 -16.09 -23.65 17.33
CA ILE A 5 -15.00 -22.70 17.29
C ILE A 5 -15.00 -22.03 15.91
N GLN A 6 -14.92 -20.73 15.86
CA GLN A 6 -14.92 -19.91 14.64
C GLN A 6 -13.72 -18.97 14.62
N ALA A 7 -13.32 -18.57 13.44
CA ALA A 7 -12.30 -17.54 13.26
C ALA A 7 -12.75 -16.19 13.85
N ILE A 8 -11.79 -15.35 14.18
CA ILE A 8 -12.06 -13.98 14.66
C ILE A 8 -12.73 -13.18 13.54
N ARG A 9 -13.76 -12.44 13.87
CA ARG A 9 -14.47 -11.60 12.89
C ARG A 9 -13.53 -10.64 12.17
N GLY A 10 -13.46 -10.76 10.86
CA GLY A 10 -12.57 -9.96 10.00
C GLY A 10 -11.16 -10.55 9.83
N MET A 11 -10.93 -11.76 10.34
CA MET A 11 -9.75 -12.58 10.03
C MET A 11 -10.27 -13.86 9.38
N ASN A 12 -10.09 -13.98 8.07
CA ASN A 12 -10.73 -15.01 7.26
C ASN A 12 -9.72 -16.06 6.81
N ASP A 13 -10.17 -17.32 6.74
CA ASP A 13 -9.39 -18.38 6.11
C ASP A 13 -9.41 -18.19 4.59
N LEU A 14 -8.28 -18.43 3.94
CA LEU A 14 -8.18 -18.57 2.50
C LEU A 14 -8.26 -20.05 2.14
N LEU A 15 -9.43 -20.47 1.64
CA LEU A 15 -9.70 -21.89 1.38
C LEU A 15 -9.08 -22.36 0.07
N PRO A 16 -8.86 -23.71 -0.12
CA PRO A 16 -8.23 -24.26 -1.32
C PRO A 16 -8.88 -23.86 -2.64
N LYS A 17 -10.20 -23.65 -2.67
CA LYS A 17 -10.93 -23.19 -3.87
C LYS A 17 -10.51 -21.80 -4.34
N ASP A 18 -10.13 -20.93 -3.41
CA ASP A 18 -9.79 -19.53 -3.67
C ASP A 18 -8.26 -19.34 -3.77
N SER A 19 -7.49 -20.20 -3.08
CA SER A 19 -6.04 -20.08 -2.96
C SER A 19 -5.29 -20.22 -4.29
N SER A 20 -5.83 -20.95 -5.28
CA SER A 20 -5.22 -21.09 -6.59
C SER A 20 -5.11 -19.76 -7.35
N LEU A 21 -6.14 -18.92 -7.26
CA LEU A 21 -6.13 -17.58 -7.83
C LEU A 21 -5.08 -16.71 -7.13
N TRP A 22 -5.04 -16.75 -5.80
CA TRP A 22 -4.06 -16.02 -4.99
C TRP A 22 -2.63 -16.38 -5.36
N LEU A 23 -2.29 -17.67 -5.40
CA LEU A 23 -0.96 -18.15 -5.80
C LEU A 23 -0.57 -17.68 -7.21
N SER A 24 -1.52 -17.62 -8.14
CA SER A 24 -1.27 -17.12 -9.48
C SER A 24 -0.97 -15.63 -9.49
N VAL A 25 -1.75 -14.83 -8.77
CA VAL A 25 -1.54 -13.39 -8.59
C VAL A 25 -0.19 -13.12 -7.95
N GLU A 26 0.12 -13.77 -6.84
CA GLU A 26 1.37 -13.62 -6.11
C GLU A 26 2.60 -13.95 -6.98
N ARG A 27 2.50 -14.99 -7.79
CA ARG A 27 3.56 -15.38 -8.73
C ARG A 27 3.76 -14.35 -9.82
N ILE A 28 2.69 -13.83 -10.42
CA ILE A 28 2.78 -12.79 -11.46
C ILE A 28 3.43 -11.52 -10.87
N ILE A 29 3.01 -11.09 -9.70
CA ILE A 29 3.55 -9.92 -9.00
C ILE A 29 5.04 -10.13 -8.72
N SER A 30 5.41 -11.24 -8.09
CA SER A 30 6.81 -11.51 -7.71
C SER A 30 7.72 -11.58 -8.92
N ASN A 31 7.31 -12.23 -10.01
CA ASN A 31 8.09 -12.33 -11.23
C ASN A 31 8.31 -10.94 -11.88
N LEU A 32 7.25 -10.13 -11.93
CA LEU A 32 7.35 -8.77 -12.46
C LEU A 32 8.30 -7.92 -11.62
N PHE A 33 8.18 -7.92 -10.29
CA PHE A 33 9.04 -7.11 -9.44
C PHE A 33 10.51 -7.53 -9.53
N ILE A 34 10.78 -8.83 -9.60
CA ILE A 34 12.13 -9.36 -9.84
C ILE A 34 12.68 -8.87 -11.19
N SER A 35 11.87 -8.80 -12.25
CA SER A 35 12.31 -8.31 -13.55
C SER A 35 12.68 -6.81 -13.55
N TYR A 36 12.12 -6.02 -12.62
CA TYR A 36 12.50 -4.62 -12.36
C TYR A 36 13.67 -4.48 -11.37
N GLY A 37 14.30 -5.59 -10.97
CA GLY A 37 15.47 -5.61 -10.09
C GLY A 37 15.15 -5.53 -8.59
N PHE A 38 13.89 -5.71 -8.19
CA PHE A 38 13.52 -5.74 -6.78
C PHE A 38 13.89 -7.08 -6.14
N LYS A 39 14.38 -7.02 -4.90
CA LYS A 39 14.72 -8.20 -4.08
C LYS A 39 13.66 -8.40 -3.00
N ASN A 40 13.30 -9.66 -2.75
CA ASN A 40 12.33 -9.95 -1.69
C ASN A 40 12.93 -9.69 -0.30
N ILE A 41 12.20 -8.97 0.54
CA ILE A 41 12.50 -8.78 1.96
C ILE A 41 11.35 -9.32 2.81
N ARG A 42 11.66 -9.95 3.93
CA ARG A 42 10.68 -10.44 4.90
C ARG A 42 11.00 -9.87 6.28
N THR A 43 10.14 -9.00 6.76
CA THR A 43 10.24 -8.41 8.09
C THR A 43 9.35 -9.17 9.08
N PRO A 44 9.63 -9.13 10.39
CA PRO A 44 8.77 -9.71 11.41
C PRO A 44 7.33 -9.20 11.34
N ILE A 45 6.38 -10.04 11.78
CA ILE A 45 4.98 -9.66 11.92
C ILE A 45 4.77 -8.85 13.20
N VAL A 46 5.54 -9.15 14.23
CA VAL A 46 5.54 -8.46 15.51
C VAL A 46 6.77 -7.56 15.58
N GLU A 47 6.55 -6.30 15.92
CA GLU A 47 7.60 -5.29 16.10
C GLU A 47 7.34 -4.52 17.40
N LYS A 48 8.32 -3.74 17.85
CA LYS A 48 8.09 -2.75 18.91
C LYS A 48 7.04 -1.75 18.45
N THR A 49 6.09 -1.42 19.32
CA THR A 49 5.03 -0.45 19.02
C THR A 49 5.60 0.88 18.53
N ASP A 50 6.73 1.29 19.09
CA ASP A 50 7.47 2.52 18.75
C ASP A 50 7.88 2.58 17.26
N THR A 51 8.15 1.44 16.63
CA THR A 51 8.45 1.35 15.20
C THR A 51 7.32 1.97 14.36
N PHE A 52 6.09 1.66 14.72
CA PHE A 52 4.90 2.15 13.99
C PHE A 52 4.52 3.55 14.43
N CYS A 53 4.57 3.87 15.72
CA CYS A 53 4.25 5.21 16.22
C CYS A 53 5.16 6.27 15.59
N ARG A 54 6.46 6.02 15.55
CA ARG A 54 7.43 6.93 14.93
C ARG A 54 7.24 7.03 13.42
N ALA A 55 7.01 5.92 12.73
CA ALA A 55 6.85 5.93 11.29
C ALA A 55 5.54 6.61 10.89
N ILE A 56 4.41 6.06 11.30
CA ILE A 56 3.07 6.39 10.83
C ILE A 56 2.60 7.77 11.32
N GLY A 57 2.99 8.14 12.54
CA GLY A 57 2.54 9.36 13.22
C GLY A 57 1.46 9.06 14.28
N GLU A 58 1.66 9.58 15.47
CA GLU A 58 0.81 9.32 16.65
C GLU A 58 -0.66 9.76 16.46
N ALA A 59 -0.88 10.83 15.70
CA ALA A 59 -2.21 11.41 15.45
C ALA A 59 -2.95 10.76 14.27
N THR A 60 -2.59 9.55 13.87
CA THR A 60 -3.28 8.82 12.79
C THR A 60 -4.27 7.82 13.35
N ASP A 61 -5.39 7.59 12.66
CA ASP A 61 -6.40 6.61 13.07
C ASP A 61 -5.79 5.20 13.28
N ILE A 62 -4.75 4.86 12.49
CA ILE A 62 -4.04 3.58 12.59
C ILE A 62 -3.40 3.45 13.98
N VAL A 63 -2.62 4.44 14.41
CA VAL A 63 -1.91 4.40 15.68
C VAL A 63 -2.86 4.57 16.86
N GLU A 64 -3.82 5.49 16.75
CA GLU A 64 -4.76 5.77 17.85
C GLU A 64 -5.75 4.63 18.13
N LYS A 65 -6.21 3.91 17.09
CA LYS A 65 -7.41 3.05 17.21
C LYS A 65 -7.30 1.68 16.55
N GLU A 66 -6.40 1.51 15.56
CA GLU A 66 -6.46 0.33 14.70
C GLU A 66 -5.33 -0.68 14.97
N MET A 67 -4.27 -0.31 15.70
CA MET A 67 -3.17 -1.24 15.99
C MET A 67 -3.58 -2.29 17.02
N TYR A 68 -3.15 -3.53 16.78
CA TYR A 68 -3.15 -4.59 17.78
C TYR A 68 -1.85 -4.49 18.59
N SER A 69 -1.93 -3.99 19.82
CA SER A 69 -0.79 -3.78 20.69
C SER A 69 -0.99 -4.43 22.05
N TRP A 70 0.10 -4.91 22.64
CA TRP A 70 0.10 -5.48 24.00
C TRP A 70 1.43 -5.18 24.71
N LYS A 71 1.45 -5.35 26.01
CA LYS A 71 2.67 -5.27 26.80
C LYS A 71 3.14 -6.67 27.18
N GLU A 72 4.43 -6.91 27.04
CA GLU A 72 5.08 -8.11 27.56
C GLU A 72 5.32 -7.99 29.09
N SER A 73 5.70 -9.11 29.70
CA SER A 73 5.99 -9.17 31.14
C SER A 73 7.14 -8.25 31.57
N ASN A 74 8.07 -7.94 30.68
CA ASN A 74 9.16 -7.00 30.91
C ASN A 74 8.75 -5.52 30.75
N GLY A 75 7.47 -5.26 30.39
CA GLY A 75 6.92 -3.92 30.16
C GLY A 75 7.09 -3.38 28.74
N GLU A 76 7.75 -4.10 27.84
CA GLU A 76 7.94 -3.70 26.45
C GLU A 76 6.60 -3.75 25.70
N SER A 77 6.31 -2.70 24.91
CA SER A 77 5.09 -2.64 24.09
C SER A 77 5.38 -3.18 22.70
N LEU A 78 4.62 -4.19 22.31
CA LEU A 78 4.68 -4.84 21.01
C LEU A 78 3.38 -4.64 20.23
N SER A 79 3.48 -4.71 18.90
CA SER A 79 2.33 -4.60 18.01
C SER A 79 2.42 -5.56 16.84
N LEU A 80 1.27 -6.05 16.39
CA LEU A 80 1.18 -6.62 15.04
C LEU A 80 1.31 -5.50 14.01
N ARG A 81 2.08 -5.74 12.96
CA ARG A 81 2.33 -4.75 11.90
C ARG A 81 1.05 -4.33 11.20
N PRO A 82 0.69 -3.02 11.19
CA PRO A 82 -0.47 -2.51 10.47
C PRO A 82 -0.19 -2.22 9.00
N GLU A 83 1.10 -2.19 8.61
CA GLU A 83 1.61 -1.95 7.26
C GLU A 83 3.08 -2.44 7.16
N GLY A 84 3.68 -2.42 5.97
CA GLY A 84 5.00 -3.03 5.77
C GLY A 84 6.17 -2.05 5.70
N THR A 85 5.92 -0.77 5.38
CA THR A 85 6.97 0.25 5.14
C THR A 85 7.83 0.48 6.38
N ALA A 86 7.21 0.65 7.57
CA ALA A 86 7.94 0.89 8.83
C ALA A 86 8.92 -0.25 9.16
N GLY A 87 8.49 -1.51 8.98
CA GLY A 87 9.35 -2.67 9.16
C GLY A 87 10.52 -2.71 8.16
N CYS A 88 10.28 -2.31 6.90
CA CYS A 88 11.34 -2.20 5.90
C CYS A 88 12.33 -1.09 6.27
N VAL A 89 11.87 0.09 6.65
CA VAL A 89 12.74 1.21 7.08
C VAL A 89 13.58 0.80 8.28
N ARG A 90 12.98 0.17 9.30
CA ARG A 90 13.73 -0.35 10.46
C ARG A 90 14.82 -1.32 10.02
N ALA A 91 14.50 -2.27 9.12
CA ALA A 91 15.49 -3.23 8.61
C ALA A 91 16.61 -2.54 7.82
N MET A 92 16.28 -1.53 6.98
CA MET A 92 17.28 -0.74 6.25
C MET A 92 18.27 -0.05 7.20
N ILE A 93 17.78 0.50 8.32
CA ILE A 93 18.60 1.19 9.32
C ILE A 93 19.44 0.17 10.10
N GLU A 94 18.83 -0.87 10.66
CA GLU A 94 19.47 -1.87 11.51
C GLU A 94 20.62 -2.60 10.79
N HIS A 95 20.40 -2.96 9.52
CA HIS A 95 21.40 -3.66 8.71
C HIS A 95 22.24 -2.72 7.83
N ASN A 96 22.03 -1.39 7.95
CA ASN A 96 22.79 -0.34 7.25
C ASN A 96 22.86 -0.56 5.71
N LEU A 97 21.79 -1.10 5.12
CA LEU A 97 21.74 -1.48 3.70
C LEU A 97 21.90 -0.29 2.73
N PRO A 98 21.42 0.95 3.00
CA PRO A 98 21.59 2.08 2.08
C PRO A 98 23.05 2.48 1.79
N ARG A 99 24.02 2.00 2.59
CA ARG A 99 25.45 2.19 2.28
C ARG A 99 25.91 1.42 1.03
N GLU A 100 25.21 0.38 0.66
CA GLU A 100 25.51 -0.46 -0.50
C GLU A 100 24.97 0.14 -1.82
N GLY A 101 24.40 1.35 -1.78
CA GLY A 101 23.77 2.03 -2.91
C GLY A 101 22.24 1.95 -2.87
N ILE A 102 21.60 2.20 -4.02
CA ILE A 102 20.14 2.16 -4.14
C ILE A 102 19.62 0.76 -3.81
N GLN A 103 18.69 0.69 -2.86
CA GLN A 103 18.03 -0.55 -2.47
C GLN A 103 16.62 -0.58 -3.07
N LYS A 104 16.30 -1.62 -3.83
CA LYS A 104 14.98 -1.92 -4.36
C LYS A 104 14.48 -3.20 -3.69
N VAL A 105 13.49 -3.10 -2.83
CA VAL A 105 12.95 -4.27 -2.11
C VAL A 105 11.44 -4.38 -2.26
N PHE A 106 10.93 -5.60 -2.24
CA PHE A 106 9.51 -5.86 -2.14
C PHE A 106 9.21 -6.85 -1.02
N TYR A 107 8.08 -6.68 -0.38
CA TYR A 107 7.55 -7.58 0.64
C TYR A 107 6.15 -8.04 0.29
N GLN A 108 5.77 -9.17 0.89
CA GLN A 108 4.42 -9.73 0.79
C GLN A 108 4.06 -10.39 2.11
N GLY A 109 2.84 -10.20 2.59
CA GLY A 109 2.38 -10.87 3.79
C GLY A 109 1.19 -10.22 4.47
N ALA A 110 0.79 -10.83 5.59
CA ALA A 110 -0.33 -10.39 6.41
C ALA A 110 -0.03 -9.09 7.15
N MET A 111 -1.02 -8.20 7.20
CA MET A 111 -1.07 -6.97 7.98
C MET A 111 -2.32 -6.99 8.87
N PHE A 112 -2.33 -6.20 9.94
CA PHE A 112 -3.36 -6.28 10.97
C PHE A 112 -3.85 -4.89 11.37
N ARG A 113 -5.17 -4.64 11.22
CA ARG A 113 -5.81 -3.39 11.66
C ARG A 113 -7.16 -3.69 12.28
N HIS A 114 -7.40 -3.18 13.47
CA HIS A 114 -8.68 -3.34 14.17
C HIS A 114 -9.74 -2.42 13.56
N GLU A 115 -10.06 -2.64 12.30
CA GLU A 115 -11.07 -1.89 11.57
C GLU A 115 -12.46 -2.58 11.62
N ARG A 116 -13.50 -1.83 11.25
CA ARG A 116 -14.83 -2.42 11.01
C ARG A 116 -14.79 -3.24 9.72
N PRO A 117 -14.97 -4.59 9.79
CA PRO A 117 -14.90 -5.43 8.61
C PRO A 117 -15.99 -5.13 7.60
N GLN A 118 -15.61 -5.07 6.33
CA GLN A 118 -16.49 -4.95 5.17
C GLN A 118 -15.83 -5.58 3.94
N LYS A 119 -16.54 -5.71 2.81
CA LYS A 119 -15.99 -6.30 1.58
C LYS A 119 -14.69 -5.57 1.18
N GLY A 120 -13.58 -6.30 1.03
CA GLY A 120 -12.26 -5.73 0.71
C GLY A 120 -11.54 -4.97 1.83
N ARG A 121 -12.04 -5.04 3.08
CA ARG A 121 -11.43 -4.43 4.26
C ARG A 121 -11.58 -5.35 5.46
N TYR A 122 -10.49 -5.97 5.87
CA TYR A 122 -10.45 -6.98 6.91
C TYR A 122 -9.51 -6.58 8.04
N ARG A 123 -9.61 -7.26 9.17
CA ARG A 123 -8.72 -7.05 10.33
C ARG A 123 -7.37 -7.72 10.17
N GLN A 124 -7.35 -8.87 9.50
CA GLN A 124 -6.15 -9.44 8.89
C GLN A 124 -6.34 -9.36 7.38
N PHE A 125 -5.39 -8.75 6.70
CA PHE A 125 -5.39 -8.58 5.24
C PHE A 125 -3.96 -8.72 4.73
N HIS A 126 -3.80 -8.91 3.42
CA HIS A 126 -2.49 -9.11 2.82
C HIS A 126 -2.11 -7.91 1.97
N GLN A 127 -0.87 -7.48 2.12
CA GLN A 127 -0.27 -6.47 1.26
C GLN A 127 0.92 -7.05 0.52
N VAL A 128 1.07 -6.59 -0.70
CA VAL A 128 2.34 -6.56 -1.42
C VAL A 128 2.77 -5.11 -1.50
N GLY A 129 4.00 -4.83 -1.13
CA GLY A 129 4.56 -3.49 -1.23
C GLY A 129 5.96 -3.51 -1.82
N VAL A 130 6.35 -2.41 -2.41
CA VAL A 130 7.72 -2.14 -2.86
C VAL A 130 8.23 -0.87 -2.22
N GLU A 131 9.52 -0.87 -1.92
CA GLU A 131 10.22 0.28 -1.36
C GLU A 131 11.55 0.47 -2.08
N VAL A 132 11.85 1.70 -2.44
CA VAL A 132 13.14 2.10 -3.02
C VAL A 132 13.79 3.10 -2.09
N PHE A 133 15.03 2.85 -1.70
CA PHE A 133 15.82 3.71 -0.82
C PHE A 133 17.07 4.21 -1.54
N GLY A 134 17.40 5.49 -1.34
CA GLY A 134 18.64 6.09 -1.87
C GLY A 134 18.51 6.69 -3.27
N ALA A 135 17.29 6.87 -3.79
CA ALA A 135 17.04 7.55 -5.06
C ALA A 135 16.07 8.73 -4.87
N ASP A 136 16.52 9.94 -5.20
CA ASP A 136 15.78 11.20 -4.99
C ASP A 136 15.16 11.81 -6.25
N ASN A 137 15.39 11.21 -7.41
CA ASN A 137 14.93 11.72 -8.70
C ASN A 137 13.54 11.25 -9.10
N ALA A 138 12.82 12.06 -9.88
CA ALA A 138 11.48 11.76 -10.38
C ALA A 138 11.39 10.54 -11.30
N LYS A 139 12.52 10.12 -11.92
CA LYS A 139 12.59 8.93 -12.77
C LYS A 139 12.19 7.66 -12.03
N ILE A 140 12.64 7.51 -10.77
CA ILE A 140 12.28 6.31 -9.99
C ILE A 140 10.80 6.28 -9.64
N ASP A 141 10.18 7.45 -9.39
CA ASP A 141 8.74 7.55 -9.15
C ASP A 141 7.97 7.08 -10.39
N ALA A 142 8.42 7.51 -11.58
CA ALA A 142 7.82 7.09 -12.85
C ALA A 142 8.07 5.60 -13.15
N GLU A 143 9.23 5.04 -12.79
CA GLU A 143 9.50 3.60 -12.90
C GLU A 143 8.52 2.77 -12.09
N LEU A 144 8.16 3.21 -10.87
CA LEU A 144 7.14 2.54 -10.06
C LEU A 144 5.77 2.58 -10.73
N MET A 145 5.42 3.69 -11.39
CA MET A 145 4.17 3.78 -12.16
C MET A 145 4.18 2.88 -13.39
N ALA A 146 5.31 2.82 -14.10
CA ALA A 146 5.48 1.90 -15.23
C ALA A 146 5.35 0.45 -14.80
N MET A 147 5.96 0.08 -13.68
CA MET A 147 5.87 -1.27 -13.12
C MET A 147 4.45 -1.64 -12.71
N THR A 148 3.73 -0.74 -12.02
CA THR A 148 2.33 -0.99 -11.65
C THR A 148 1.42 -1.04 -12.87
N HIS A 149 1.63 -0.15 -13.87
CA HIS A 149 0.89 -0.19 -15.13
C HIS A 149 1.08 -1.53 -15.87
N ALA A 150 2.33 -2.01 -15.98
CA ALA A 150 2.66 -3.32 -16.55
C ALA A 150 2.02 -4.48 -15.75
N LEU A 151 1.93 -4.36 -14.42
CA LEU A 151 1.23 -5.33 -13.58
C LEU A 151 -0.25 -5.42 -13.94
N TRP A 152 -0.94 -4.28 -14.07
CA TRP A 152 -2.35 -4.27 -14.45
C TRP A 152 -2.59 -4.91 -15.81
N GLN A 153 -1.72 -4.64 -16.78
CA GLN A 153 -1.76 -5.29 -18.10
C GLN A 153 -1.53 -6.79 -18.01
N SER A 154 -0.53 -7.23 -17.22
CA SER A 154 -0.23 -8.66 -17.03
C SER A 154 -1.35 -9.44 -16.36
N LEU A 155 -2.11 -8.79 -15.49
CA LEU A 155 -3.30 -9.33 -14.84
C LEU A 155 -4.57 -9.20 -15.70
N GLY A 156 -4.52 -8.51 -16.84
CA GLY A 156 -5.66 -8.27 -17.72
C GLY A 156 -6.69 -7.27 -17.15
N LEU A 157 -6.31 -6.50 -16.12
CA LEU A 157 -7.19 -5.54 -15.46
C LEU A 157 -7.47 -4.32 -16.33
N LYS A 158 -8.71 -3.84 -16.27
CA LYS A 158 -9.20 -2.67 -17.00
C LYS A 158 -9.81 -1.65 -16.04
N ASN A 159 -10.16 -0.47 -16.56
CA ASN A 159 -10.86 0.57 -15.80
C ASN A 159 -10.10 1.05 -14.56
N LEU A 160 -8.77 1.08 -14.62
CA LEU A 160 -7.91 1.64 -13.59
C LEU A 160 -7.48 3.06 -13.98
N THR A 161 -7.60 3.98 -13.06
CA THR A 161 -7.17 5.37 -13.20
C THR A 161 -6.02 5.66 -12.27
N LEU A 162 -4.90 6.15 -12.80
CA LEU A 162 -3.81 6.69 -12.01
C LEU A 162 -4.13 8.12 -11.60
N GLN A 163 -4.24 8.37 -10.32
CA GLN A 163 -4.33 9.72 -9.76
C GLN A 163 -3.00 10.09 -9.13
N ILE A 164 -2.50 11.27 -9.44
CA ILE A 164 -1.22 11.77 -8.92
C ILE A 164 -1.40 13.14 -8.27
N ASN A 165 -0.54 13.44 -7.30
CA ASN A 165 -0.40 14.75 -6.69
C ASN A 165 1.04 14.93 -6.17
N THR A 166 1.37 16.13 -5.74
CA THR A 166 2.56 16.40 -4.94
C THR A 166 2.18 17.05 -3.63
N LEU A 167 2.86 16.65 -2.56
CA LEU A 167 2.74 17.27 -1.22
C LEU A 167 3.84 18.30 -0.97
N GLY A 168 4.71 18.57 -1.95
CA GLY A 168 5.84 19.47 -1.81
C GLY A 168 6.89 18.97 -0.81
N SER A 169 7.86 19.84 -0.53
CA SER A 169 8.81 19.65 0.56
C SER A 169 8.14 19.78 1.93
N SER A 170 8.87 19.43 2.99
CA SER A 170 8.39 19.62 4.37
C SER A 170 8.11 21.09 4.67
N GLU A 171 8.91 22.02 4.13
CA GLU A 171 8.73 23.45 4.29
C GLU A 171 7.51 23.96 3.54
N ALA A 172 7.38 23.65 2.24
CA ALA A 172 6.21 24.01 1.44
C ALA A 172 4.91 23.49 2.07
N ARG A 173 4.94 22.25 2.60
CA ARG A 173 3.80 21.65 3.31
C ARG A 173 3.49 22.37 4.63
N ALA A 174 4.49 22.80 5.39
CA ALA A 174 4.29 23.57 6.63
C ALA A 174 3.64 24.93 6.33
N ASN A 175 4.12 25.65 5.31
CA ASN A 175 3.54 26.91 4.85
C ASN A 175 2.08 26.72 4.41
N TYR A 176 1.82 25.72 3.59
CA TYR A 176 0.46 25.41 3.13
C TYR A 176 -0.46 25.00 4.28
N LYS A 177 0.04 24.24 5.26
CA LYS A 177 -0.72 23.88 6.47
C LYS A 177 -1.23 25.12 7.19
N SER A 178 -0.41 26.14 7.36
CA SER A 178 -0.82 27.43 7.98
C SER A 178 -1.95 28.08 7.19
N VAL A 179 -1.83 28.15 5.86
CA VAL A 179 -2.86 28.70 4.98
C VAL A 179 -4.18 27.92 5.08
N LEU A 180 -4.12 26.59 5.16
CA LEU A 180 -5.31 25.75 5.35
C LEU A 180 -5.96 25.95 6.71
N VAL A 181 -5.16 26.04 7.78
CA VAL A 181 -5.66 26.32 9.13
C VAL A 181 -6.41 27.64 9.15
N ASP A 182 -5.84 28.70 8.57
CA ASP A 182 -6.48 30.00 8.48
C ASP A 182 -7.78 29.96 7.67
N TYR A 183 -7.78 29.27 6.54
CA TYR A 183 -8.95 29.10 5.69
C TYR A 183 -10.08 28.36 6.41
N PHE A 184 -9.80 27.22 7.02
CA PHE A 184 -10.80 26.41 7.71
C PHE A 184 -11.24 27.03 9.03
N THR A 185 -10.39 27.78 9.72
CA THR A 185 -10.76 28.52 10.93
C THR A 185 -11.78 29.61 10.63
N LYS A 186 -11.62 30.32 9.49
CA LYS A 186 -12.60 31.33 9.01
C LYS A 186 -13.95 30.73 8.61
N ASN A 187 -14.00 29.42 8.34
CA ASN A 187 -15.20 28.69 7.93
C ASN A 187 -15.55 27.55 8.90
N LYS A 188 -15.23 27.74 10.19
CA LYS A 188 -15.33 26.68 11.21
C LYS A 188 -16.74 26.15 11.41
N ASP A 189 -17.74 26.97 11.17
CA ASP A 189 -19.17 26.66 11.21
C ASP A 189 -19.62 25.65 10.13
N GLN A 190 -18.85 25.49 9.07
CA GLN A 190 -19.11 24.55 7.99
C GLN A 190 -18.37 23.21 8.14
N LEU A 191 -17.59 23.03 9.23
CA LEU A 191 -16.82 21.82 9.49
C LEU A 191 -17.63 20.82 10.33
N ASP A 192 -17.56 19.53 9.97
CA ASP A 192 -18.06 18.44 10.81
C ASP A 192 -17.12 18.19 12.02
N GLU A 193 -17.59 17.40 12.98
CA GLU A 193 -16.84 17.08 14.21
C GLU A 193 -15.44 16.50 13.95
N ASP A 194 -15.34 15.59 13.00
CA ASP A 194 -14.06 14.97 12.61
C ASP A 194 -13.11 16.00 12.01
N SER A 195 -13.61 16.90 11.19
CA SER A 195 -12.84 17.98 10.58
C SER A 195 -12.42 19.05 11.59
N LEU A 196 -13.26 19.35 12.57
CA LEU A 196 -12.90 20.22 13.69
C LEU A 196 -11.73 19.65 14.51
N ARG A 197 -11.75 18.34 14.79
CA ARG A 197 -10.64 17.66 15.47
C ARG A 197 -9.37 17.69 14.59
N ARG A 198 -9.51 17.40 13.30
CA ARG A 198 -8.39 17.41 12.34
C ARG A 198 -7.78 18.79 12.11
N LEU A 199 -8.53 19.85 12.31
CA LEU A 199 -8.04 21.22 12.16
C LEU A 199 -6.82 21.49 13.04
N SER A 200 -6.79 20.97 14.26
CA SER A 200 -5.67 21.11 15.19
C SER A 200 -4.56 20.06 15.01
N THR A 201 -4.89 18.87 14.50
CA THR A 201 -3.95 17.76 14.40
C THR A 201 -3.38 17.61 12.99
N ASN A 202 -4.24 17.42 11.98
CA ASN A 202 -3.84 17.21 10.58
C ASN A 202 -4.84 17.83 9.60
N PRO A 203 -4.78 19.17 9.37
CA PRO A 203 -5.74 19.90 8.54
C PRO A 203 -5.75 19.45 7.06
N LEU A 204 -4.65 18.87 6.55
CA LEU A 204 -4.59 18.31 5.21
C LEU A 204 -5.63 17.20 4.99
N ARG A 205 -5.94 16.42 6.02
CA ARG A 205 -6.93 15.35 5.95
C ARG A 205 -8.38 15.84 5.85
N ILE A 206 -8.64 17.11 6.10
CA ILE A 206 -9.95 17.72 5.85
C ILE A 206 -10.27 17.71 4.35
N LEU A 207 -9.23 17.87 3.50
CA LEU A 207 -9.37 17.86 2.04
C LEU A 207 -9.89 16.51 1.48
N ASP A 208 -9.62 15.41 2.19
CA ASP A 208 -10.06 14.07 1.83
C ASP A 208 -11.45 13.69 2.42
N SER A 209 -12.13 14.63 3.08
CA SER A 209 -13.45 14.35 3.65
C SER A 209 -14.45 13.98 2.55
N LYS A 210 -15.19 12.90 2.79
CA LYS A 210 -16.28 12.43 1.91
C LYS A 210 -17.64 13.00 2.28
N ASN A 211 -17.70 13.86 3.29
CA ASN A 211 -18.92 14.55 3.70
C ASN A 211 -19.43 15.44 2.56
N LYS A 212 -20.64 15.17 2.09
CA LYS A 212 -21.25 15.86 0.95
C LYS A 212 -21.44 17.36 1.21
N ASP A 213 -21.79 17.73 2.44
CA ASP A 213 -22.08 19.11 2.81
C ASP A 213 -20.81 19.98 2.81
N MET A 214 -19.65 19.36 3.01
CA MET A 214 -18.36 20.04 3.00
C MET A 214 -17.71 20.15 1.62
N GLN A 215 -18.23 19.49 0.58
CA GLN A 215 -17.59 19.47 -0.73
C GLN A 215 -17.43 20.89 -1.34
N GLY A 216 -18.41 21.75 -1.15
CA GLY A 216 -18.36 23.14 -1.59
C GLY A 216 -17.22 23.94 -0.93
N LEU A 217 -17.03 23.75 0.37
CA LEU A 217 -15.95 24.35 1.15
C LEU A 217 -14.58 23.81 0.69
N ILE A 218 -14.45 22.49 0.61
CA ILE A 218 -13.20 21.83 0.23
C ILE A 218 -12.76 22.21 -1.20
N ASN A 219 -13.70 22.30 -2.15
CA ASN A 219 -13.37 22.67 -3.52
C ASN A 219 -12.86 24.10 -3.66
N ARG A 220 -13.22 25.01 -2.75
CA ARG A 220 -12.74 26.40 -2.70
C ARG A 220 -11.47 26.57 -1.85
N ALA A 221 -11.02 25.50 -1.17
CA ALA A 221 -9.82 25.58 -0.35
C ALA A 221 -8.58 25.90 -1.21
N PRO A 222 -7.60 26.64 -0.65
CA PRO A 222 -6.32 26.85 -1.29
C PRO A 222 -5.72 25.53 -1.79
N LYS A 223 -5.06 25.53 -2.94
CA LYS A 223 -4.43 24.33 -3.52
C LYS A 223 -2.94 24.35 -3.21
N LEU A 224 -2.40 23.22 -2.75
CA LEU A 224 -0.97 23.08 -2.43
C LEU A 224 -0.06 23.41 -3.61
N MET A 225 -0.50 23.13 -4.83
CA MET A 225 0.24 23.44 -6.07
C MET A 225 0.68 24.91 -6.18
N ASN A 226 -0.03 25.84 -5.52
CA ASN A 226 0.29 27.28 -5.53
C ASN A 226 1.32 27.68 -4.45
N TYR A 227 1.78 26.71 -3.64
CA TYR A 227 2.69 26.93 -2.51
C TYR A 227 3.92 26.03 -2.58
N LEU A 228 4.14 25.39 -3.72
CA LEU A 228 5.32 24.57 -3.94
C LEU A 228 6.57 25.44 -4.05
N ASP A 229 7.66 24.93 -3.52
CA ASP A 229 9.00 25.42 -3.85
C ASP A 229 9.42 24.99 -5.25
N ASP A 230 10.43 25.66 -5.81
CA ASP A 230 10.89 25.43 -7.19
C ASP A 230 11.36 23.97 -7.39
N GLU A 231 12.05 23.39 -6.42
CA GLU A 231 12.54 22.01 -6.48
C GLU A 231 11.39 21.00 -6.53
N SER A 232 10.37 21.17 -5.68
CA SER A 232 9.18 20.32 -5.68
C SER A 232 8.35 20.47 -6.94
N SER A 233 8.26 21.68 -7.49
CA SER A 233 7.60 21.94 -8.76
C SER A 233 8.32 21.26 -9.91
N GLN A 234 9.64 21.45 -10.01
CA GLN A 234 10.47 20.81 -11.03
C GLN A 234 10.38 19.27 -10.94
N HIS A 235 10.49 18.68 -9.74
CA HIS A 235 10.36 17.24 -9.54
C HIS A 235 9.01 16.71 -10.05
N PHE A 236 7.92 17.42 -9.77
CA PHE A 236 6.59 17.02 -10.20
C PHE A 236 6.40 17.16 -11.72
N ASP A 237 6.99 18.19 -12.34
CA ASP A 237 6.99 18.39 -13.79
C ASP A 237 7.80 17.29 -14.48
N GLU A 238 8.98 16.96 -13.99
CA GLU A 238 9.78 15.83 -14.49
C GLU A 238 9.02 14.50 -14.37
N PHE A 239 8.36 14.26 -13.26
CA PHE A 239 7.54 13.06 -13.06
C PHE A 239 6.43 12.95 -14.11
N LYS A 240 5.68 14.03 -14.37
CA LYS A 240 4.65 14.07 -15.42
C LYS A 240 5.24 13.82 -16.82
N ASN A 241 6.38 14.45 -17.14
CA ASN A 241 7.05 14.27 -18.41
C ASN A 241 7.45 12.80 -18.63
N TYR A 242 7.95 12.09 -17.62
CA TYR A 242 8.22 10.66 -17.73
C TYR A 242 6.95 9.83 -17.97
N LEU A 243 5.85 10.13 -17.28
CA LEU A 243 4.57 9.43 -17.48
C LEU A 243 4.04 9.63 -18.91
N GLU A 244 4.13 10.86 -19.43
CA GLU A 244 3.74 11.20 -20.81
C GLU A 244 4.59 10.47 -21.83
N TYR A 245 5.92 10.45 -21.64
CA TYR A 245 6.84 9.74 -22.51
C TYR A 245 6.58 8.22 -22.53
N LEU A 246 6.19 7.66 -21.39
CA LEU A 246 5.83 6.24 -21.23
C LEU A 246 4.40 5.93 -21.68
N ASN A 247 3.62 6.92 -22.13
CA ASN A 247 2.21 6.81 -22.48
C ASN A 247 1.34 6.21 -21.35
N ILE A 248 1.64 6.57 -20.10
CA ILE A 248 0.86 6.18 -18.92
C ILE A 248 -0.15 7.30 -18.63
N PRO A 249 -1.46 7.08 -18.87
CA PRO A 249 -2.47 8.09 -18.61
C PRO A 249 -2.63 8.34 -17.11
N TYR A 250 -2.75 9.60 -16.73
CA TYR A 250 -2.93 10.00 -15.32
C TYR A 250 -3.92 11.16 -15.18
N GLN A 251 -4.39 11.37 -13.97
CA GLN A 251 -5.19 12.52 -13.57
C GLN A 251 -4.53 13.22 -12.39
N ILE A 252 -4.38 14.53 -12.45
CA ILE A 252 -3.93 15.32 -11.30
C ILE A 252 -5.10 15.49 -10.35
N ASN A 253 -4.97 14.97 -9.13
CA ASN A 253 -5.94 15.12 -8.06
C ASN A 253 -5.34 15.96 -6.93
N THR A 254 -5.57 17.27 -6.95
CA THR A 254 -5.04 18.22 -5.95
C THR A 254 -5.55 18.00 -4.53
N ARG A 255 -6.55 17.13 -4.35
CA ARG A 255 -7.10 16.74 -3.05
C ARG A 255 -6.50 15.42 -2.53
N LEU A 256 -5.70 14.75 -3.37
CA LEU A 256 -5.08 13.49 -2.98
C LEU A 256 -4.05 13.72 -1.88
N VAL A 257 -4.38 13.25 -0.68
CA VAL A 257 -3.51 13.17 0.48
C VAL A 257 -3.49 11.73 0.96
N ARG A 258 -2.50 11.37 1.78
CA ARG A 258 -2.34 9.99 2.26
C ARG A 258 -2.75 9.86 3.74
N GLY A 259 -3.15 8.67 4.12
CA GLY A 259 -3.55 8.34 5.50
C GLY A 259 -2.39 8.23 6.50
N LEU A 260 -1.15 8.37 6.05
CA LEU A 260 0.08 8.25 6.82
C LEU A 260 0.85 9.57 6.70
N ASP A 261 1.42 10.05 7.79
CA ASP A 261 1.97 11.41 7.85
C ASP A 261 3.40 11.54 7.30
N TYR A 262 4.01 10.45 6.92
CA TYR A 262 5.40 10.45 6.45
C TYR A 262 5.59 10.88 5.00
N TYR A 263 4.52 10.97 4.20
CA TYR A 263 4.63 11.28 2.79
C TYR A 263 5.04 12.74 2.54
N ASN A 264 5.87 12.92 1.51
CA ASN A 264 6.26 14.20 0.93
C ASN A 264 6.34 14.09 -0.60
N ARG A 265 6.48 15.22 -1.31
CA ARG A 265 6.58 15.25 -2.78
C ARG A 265 5.52 14.35 -3.46
N THR A 266 5.94 13.46 -4.36
CA THR A 266 5.03 12.62 -5.16
C THR A 266 4.15 11.72 -4.30
N VAL A 267 2.84 11.77 -4.52
CA VAL A 267 1.86 10.80 -4.02
C VAL A 267 0.95 10.34 -5.15
N PHE A 268 0.51 9.10 -5.09
CA PHE A 268 -0.31 8.50 -6.14
C PHE A 268 -1.25 7.42 -5.64
N GLU A 269 -2.33 7.19 -6.40
CA GLU A 269 -3.27 6.09 -6.23
C GLU A 269 -3.71 5.54 -7.58
N TRP A 270 -3.78 4.21 -7.68
CA TRP A 270 -4.55 3.53 -8.71
C TRP A 270 -5.94 3.22 -8.19
N THR A 271 -6.94 3.76 -8.86
CA THR A 271 -8.33 3.67 -8.43
C THR A 271 -9.21 3.04 -9.52
N THR A 272 -10.31 2.41 -9.08
CA THR A 272 -11.37 1.88 -9.95
C THR A 272 -12.74 2.22 -9.40
N ASN A 273 -13.73 2.31 -10.27
CA ASN A 273 -15.14 2.43 -9.88
C ASN A 273 -15.81 1.05 -9.68
N ASP A 274 -15.17 -0.02 -10.13
CA ASP A 274 -15.76 -1.37 -10.12
C ASP A 274 -15.91 -1.94 -8.69
N LEU A 275 -15.19 -1.37 -7.71
CA LEU A 275 -15.27 -1.75 -6.29
C LEU A 275 -15.99 -0.71 -5.41
N GLY A 276 -16.71 0.24 -5.99
CA GLY A 276 -17.45 1.27 -5.26
C GLY A 276 -16.56 2.08 -4.30
N ALA A 277 -16.96 2.20 -3.03
CA ALA A 277 -16.24 3.01 -2.03
C ALA A 277 -14.83 2.50 -1.69
N GLN A 278 -14.48 1.28 -2.08
CA GLN A 278 -13.16 0.65 -1.84
C GLN A 278 -12.29 0.64 -3.09
N GLY A 279 -12.44 1.64 -3.95
CA GLY A 279 -11.85 1.70 -5.28
C GLY A 279 -10.32 1.85 -5.34
N THR A 280 -9.62 2.17 -4.26
CA THR A 280 -8.16 2.26 -4.25
C THR A 280 -7.52 0.86 -4.19
N ILE A 281 -6.83 0.46 -5.26
CA ILE A 281 -6.17 -0.84 -5.40
C ILE A 281 -4.71 -0.78 -4.96
N CYS A 282 -4.01 0.27 -5.39
CA CYS A 282 -2.60 0.50 -5.11
C CYS A 282 -2.43 1.96 -4.74
N ALA A 283 -1.57 2.22 -3.77
CA ALA A 283 -1.33 3.57 -3.32
C ALA A 283 0.05 3.74 -2.70
N GLY A 284 0.66 4.90 -2.90
CA GLY A 284 2.01 5.17 -2.44
C GLY A 284 2.46 6.61 -2.60
N GLY A 285 3.77 6.80 -2.55
CA GLY A 285 4.42 8.10 -2.71
C GLY A 285 5.81 8.13 -2.10
N ARG A 286 6.43 9.32 -2.11
CA ARG A 286 7.72 9.61 -1.49
C ARG A 286 7.59 9.86 0.00
N TYR A 287 8.63 9.48 0.73
CA TYR A 287 8.73 9.66 2.18
C TYR A 287 10.20 9.85 2.60
N ASP A 288 10.88 10.81 1.98
CA ASP A 288 12.32 11.05 2.08
C ASP A 288 12.82 11.32 3.51
N GLY A 289 11.97 11.88 4.38
CA GLY A 289 12.30 12.14 5.78
C GLY A 289 12.11 10.96 6.74
N LEU A 290 11.52 9.83 6.30
CA LEU A 290 11.12 8.77 7.22
C LEU A 290 12.32 8.03 7.82
N VAL A 291 13.34 7.74 7.02
CA VAL A 291 14.54 7.02 7.49
C VAL A 291 15.24 7.83 8.60
N GLU A 292 15.38 9.13 8.42
CA GLU A 292 15.96 10.03 9.43
C GLU A 292 15.08 10.11 10.68
N LYS A 293 13.77 10.25 10.53
CA LYS A 293 12.80 10.27 11.63
C LYS A 293 12.87 9.01 12.50
N MET A 294 13.18 7.87 11.89
CA MET A 294 13.36 6.59 12.58
C MET A 294 14.79 6.37 13.13
N GLY A 295 15.68 7.37 13.03
CA GLY A 295 17.03 7.34 13.61
C GLY A 295 18.11 6.87 12.64
N GLY A 296 17.81 6.73 11.35
CA GLY A 296 18.79 6.46 10.30
C GLY A 296 19.43 7.74 9.74
N LYS A 297 20.29 7.57 8.74
CA LYS A 297 20.81 8.71 7.99
C LYS A 297 19.74 9.22 7.01
N PRO A 298 19.72 10.53 6.68
CA PRO A 298 18.87 11.05 5.62
C PRO A 298 19.00 10.19 4.36
N THR A 299 17.90 9.59 3.92
CA THR A 299 17.87 8.66 2.78
C THR A 299 16.55 8.86 2.05
N PRO A 300 16.58 9.36 0.81
CA PRO A 300 15.38 9.47 0.00
C PRO A 300 14.71 8.11 -0.19
N ALA A 301 13.38 8.10 -0.15
CA ALA A 301 12.65 6.86 -0.29
C ALA A 301 11.28 7.08 -0.96
N VAL A 302 10.87 6.08 -1.75
CA VAL A 302 9.57 6.04 -2.42
C VAL A 302 9.08 4.61 -2.49
N GLY A 303 7.78 4.41 -2.33
CA GLY A 303 7.20 3.07 -2.39
C GLY A 303 5.69 3.09 -2.57
N PHE A 304 5.11 1.90 -2.67
CA PHE A 304 3.67 1.70 -2.69
C PHE A 304 3.27 0.37 -2.06
N ALA A 305 2.00 0.26 -1.75
CA ALA A 305 1.40 -1.00 -1.34
C ALA A 305 0.11 -1.31 -2.13
N ILE A 306 -0.10 -2.59 -2.40
CA ILE A 306 -1.28 -3.18 -3.03
C ILE A 306 -1.98 -4.05 -1.99
N GLY A 307 -3.28 -3.84 -1.79
CA GLY A 307 -4.10 -4.75 -0.99
C GLY A 307 -4.53 -5.96 -1.81
N LEU A 308 -4.04 -7.15 -1.48
CA LEU A 308 -4.30 -8.36 -2.27
C LEU A 308 -5.78 -8.74 -2.29
N GLU A 309 -6.50 -8.59 -1.18
CA GLU A 309 -7.94 -8.85 -1.14
C GLU A 309 -8.72 -7.98 -2.13
N ARG A 310 -8.36 -6.70 -2.25
CA ARG A 310 -9.00 -5.80 -3.22
C ARG A 310 -8.63 -6.13 -4.66
N LEU A 311 -7.38 -6.52 -4.88
CA LEU A 311 -6.90 -6.93 -6.19
C LEU A 311 -7.62 -8.21 -6.67
N VAL A 312 -7.74 -9.21 -5.80
CA VAL A 312 -8.47 -10.45 -6.09
C VAL A 312 -9.96 -10.16 -6.33
N LEU A 313 -10.59 -9.35 -5.48
CA LEU A 313 -11.98 -8.94 -5.69
C LEU A 313 -12.20 -8.23 -7.03
N LEU A 314 -11.24 -7.41 -7.48
CA LEU A 314 -11.33 -6.75 -8.78
C LEU A 314 -11.22 -7.75 -9.94
N LEU A 315 -10.32 -8.73 -9.83
CA LEU A 315 -10.21 -9.81 -10.82
C LEU A 315 -11.52 -10.60 -10.93
N GLU A 316 -12.13 -10.94 -9.80
CA GLU A 316 -13.42 -11.63 -9.75
C GLU A 316 -14.55 -10.78 -10.37
N GLU A 317 -14.63 -9.49 -10.03
CA GLU A 317 -15.64 -8.56 -10.54
C GLU A 317 -15.51 -8.38 -12.05
N GLN A 318 -14.29 -8.30 -12.57
CA GLN A 318 -14.00 -8.26 -14.01
C GLN A 318 -14.02 -9.64 -14.69
N LYS A 319 -14.34 -10.72 -13.95
CA LYS A 319 -14.40 -12.10 -14.44
C LYS A 319 -13.09 -12.55 -15.10
N ILE A 320 -11.96 -12.11 -14.59
CA ILE A 320 -10.65 -12.50 -15.09
C ILE A 320 -10.26 -13.82 -14.45
N SER A 321 -10.00 -14.83 -15.28
CA SER A 321 -9.48 -16.11 -14.85
C SER A 321 -8.00 -16.17 -15.12
N LEU A 322 -7.19 -16.23 -14.05
CA LEU A 322 -5.77 -16.52 -14.16
C LEU A 322 -5.66 -18.07 -14.11
N SER A 323 -5.32 -18.67 -15.22
CA SER A 323 -5.22 -20.13 -15.33
C SER A 323 -4.16 -20.65 -14.35
N GLY A 324 -4.61 -21.36 -13.32
CA GLY A 324 -3.76 -22.31 -12.59
C GLY A 324 -3.36 -23.45 -13.55
N SER A 325 -2.23 -24.10 -13.28
CA SER A 325 -1.89 -25.32 -14.04
C SER A 325 -2.99 -26.35 -13.82
N PRO A 326 -3.79 -26.67 -14.87
CA PRO A 326 -4.79 -27.74 -14.72
C PRO A 326 -4.07 -29.06 -14.45
N LEU A 327 -4.73 -29.98 -13.74
CA LEU A 327 -4.28 -31.37 -13.67
C LEU A 327 -4.19 -31.91 -15.11
N SER A 328 -2.95 -32.13 -15.56
CA SER A 328 -2.70 -32.62 -16.93
C SER A 328 -2.97 -34.09 -17.09
N ILE A 329 -2.80 -34.89 -16.02
CA ILE A 329 -2.90 -36.36 -16.03
C ILE A 329 -3.62 -36.80 -14.76
N TYR A 330 -4.57 -37.71 -14.94
CA TYR A 330 -5.21 -38.46 -13.87
C TYR A 330 -4.88 -39.95 -14.04
N LEU A 331 -4.17 -40.55 -13.07
CA LEU A 331 -3.80 -41.95 -13.08
C LEU A 331 -4.82 -42.76 -12.30
N MET A 332 -5.43 -43.75 -12.97
CA MET A 332 -6.32 -44.72 -12.35
C MET A 332 -5.66 -46.11 -12.37
N ALA A 333 -5.62 -46.76 -11.23
CA ALA A 333 -4.96 -48.06 -11.06
C ALA A 333 -5.91 -49.06 -10.40
N LEU A 334 -6.05 -50.24 -11.02
CA LEU A 334 -6.87 -51.34 -10.52
C LEU A 334 -5.95 -52.52 -10.14
N GLY A 335 -5.99 -52.91 -8.86
CA GLY A 335 -5.18 -53.98 -8.27
C GLY A 335 -3.78 -53.58 -7.86
N ASP A 336 -3.17 -54.32 -6.92
CA ASP A 336 -1.96 -53.94 -6.19
C ASP A 336 -0.75 -53.67 -7.08
N LYS A 337 -0.51 -54.49 -8.10
CA LYS A 337 0.60 -54.28 -9.04
C LYS A 337 0.45 -52.98 -9.84
N ALA A 338 -0.78 -52.67 -10.26
CA ALA A 338 -1.08 -51.44 -11.00
C ALA A 338 -0.94 -50.22 -10.09
N GLN A 339 -1.32 -50.30 -8.80
CA GLN A 339 -1.15 -49.25 -7.83
C GLN A 339 0.34 -48.90 -7.61
N LEU A 340 1.19 -49.94 -7.43
CA LEU A 340 2.64 -49.72 -7.31
C LEU A 340 3.23 -49.04 -8.56
N LYS A 341 2.83 -49.52 -9.74
CA LYS A 341 3.32 -48.94 -11.00
C LYS A 341 2.81 -47.48 -11.21
N SER A 342 1.57 -47.20 -10.84
CA SER A 342 1.02 -45.85 -10.94
C SER A 342 1.71 -44.86 -9.99
N MET A 343 2.10 -45.28 -8.78
CA MET A 343 2.91 -44.47 -7.88
C MET A 343 4.27 -44.11 -8.50
N GLN A 344 4.95 -45.10 -9.12
CA GLN A 344 6.22 -44.83 -9.80
C GLN A 344 6.04 -43.82 -10.95
N ILE A 345 5.06 -44.05 -11.84
CA ILE A 345 4.77 -43.15 -12.95
C ILE A 345 4.43 -41.74 -12.47
N ALA A 346 3.59 -41.61 -11.42
CA ALA A 346 3.24 -40.32 -10.85
C ALA A 346 4.46 -39.59 -10.23
N HIS A 347 5.38 -40.37 -9.63
CA HIS A 347 6.62 -39.80 -9.11
C HIS A 347 7.50 -39.25 -10.24
N ASP A 348 7.72 -40.08 -11.28
CA ASP A 348 8.55 -39.71 -12.42
C ASP A 348 8.00 -38.48 -13.17
N LEU A 349 6.67 -38.43 -13.39
CA LEU A 349 6.00 -37.28 -14.02
C LEU A 349 6.04 -35.98 -13.18
N ARG A 350 6.15 -36.09 -11.85
CA ARG A 350 6.30 -34.87 -10.99
C ARG A 350 7.74 -34.39 -10.91
N ALA A 351 8.71 -35.24 -11.24
CA ALA A 351 10.12 -34.90 -11.25
C ALA A 351 10.59 -34.33 -12.60
N SER A 352 9.80 -34.50 -13.66
CA SER A 352 10.04 -33.95 -15.01
C SER A 352 9.45 -32.55 -15.15
#